data_50f2b8d0c853d36b9c18808fc6812b36
#
_entry.id   50f2b8d0c853d36b9c18808fc6812b36
#
_cell.length_a   1.000
_cell.length_b   1.000
_cell.length_c   1.000
_cell.angle_alpha   90.00
_cell.angle_beta   90.00
_cell.angle_gamma   90.00
#
_symmetry.space_group_name_H-M   'P 1'
#
loop_
_entity.id
_entity.type
_entity.pdbx_description
1 polymer ?
#
loop_
_entity_poly.entity_id
_entity_poly.type
_entity_poly.pdbx_seq_one_letter_code
_entity_poly.pdbx_strand_id
1 'polypeptide(L)'
;MDLTAKGTTATRRRPLSLSGKKTPDGIPCPHRRHAPRGRPTDRLRSFRSYDSELQETNQQLASGNIDAALALLEKNNKGEDKDLLYYFEKGELLRSKGDLSGSQSAWREADNVVFKWEESVKLDTAKYLGQFGSYLVNDKVRRYEGYDYEKVMLTTQMALNLLAQNDFDGARTEIKKTHEREAVIAELRDKEYLKREEEAEKEGVKTEYKDLKGYPVAALDAPEVVGLKNSYQSAFSHYLSGYVYEALGEKGLAAPGYRKAAELRPNTALLEQALLDLDKPAAKSADSDVLIVVQSGLAPARDSVRIPLPLPISGNLVITPLSFPIIKEDTSTAHFSEIFLNDKTLKLTALNSTTAMSRRALRDDMPGIILRTSVRAISRGVAQKQINDVNPLAGLAVGIASAVTEGADTRTWRTLPDDTLVARVHLSQGEHQLSLPSSLGGSKVSVKIDRPYQVVSLRVVGNQVYAGGPALHVTPSASAAAVASLK
;
A
#
# COMPACT_ATOMS: atom_id res chain seq x y z
N MET A 1 12.39 -24.60 66.20
CA MET A 1 13.75 -25.12 66.34
C MET A 1 14.58 -24.24 65.48
N ASP A 2 15.05 -23.24 66.02
CA ASP A 2 16.38 -22.92 66.55
C ASP A 2 17.35 -22.55 65.46
N LEU A 3 17.66 -21.27 65.37
CA LEU A 3 18.71 -20.47 65.98
C LEU A 3 20.07 -20.76 65.35
N THR A 4 20.92 -19.88 65.00
CA THR A 4 21.55 -18.64 65.42
C THR A 4 22.71 -18.38 64.49
N ALA A 5 23.25 -17.31 64.21
CA ALA A 5 23.58 -16.02 64.79
C ALA A 5 25.00 -15.59 64.29
N LYS A 6 25.15 -14.32 64.01
CA LYS A 6 26.23 -13.39 64.39
C LYS A 6 27.66 -13.48 63.81
N GLY A 7 28.16 -12.27 63.54
CA GLY A 7 29.53 -11.81 63.71
C GLY A 7 29.93 -10.71 62.73
N THR A 8 29.68 -9.52 62.92
CA THR A 8 30.27 -8.30 63.49
C THR A 8 31.81 -8.24 63.55
N THR A 9 32.34 -7.12 63.08
CA THR A 9 33.42 -6.21 63.55
C THR A 9 34.37 -5.84 62.44
N ALA A 10 34.89 -4.70 62.31
CA ALA A 10 34.92 -3.36 62.84
C ALA A 10 36.12 -2.61 62.22
N THR A 11 35.92 -1.39 61.86
CA THR A 11 36.76 -0.20 61.93
C THR A 11 38.30 -0.30 61.84
N ARG A 12 38.90 0.54 60.96
CA ARG A 12 40.00 1.44 61.37
C ARG A 12 40.12 2.68 60.52
N ARG A 13 40.27 3.80 61.18
CA ARG A 13 40.45 5.17 60.73
C ARG A 13 41.93 5.55 60.62
N ARG A 14 42.21 6.48 59.62
CA ARG A 14 43.12 7.66 59.65
C ARG A 14 44.63 7.45 59.49
N PRO A 15 45.43 8.47 59.09
CA PRO A 15 45.18 9.91 58.97
C PRO A 15 45.73 10.61 57.73
N LEU A 16 45.40 11.91 57.62
CA LEU A 16 45.82 13.02 56.81
C LEU A 16 47.32 13.29 56.69
N SER A 17 47.78 13.77 55.49
CA SER A 17 48.84 14.77 55.43
C SER A 17 48.53 15.78 54.34
N LEU A 18 48.63 17.05 54.71
CA LEU A 18 48.56 18.28 53.93
C LEU A 18 49.89 18.53 53.22
N SER A 19 49.89 18.96 51.95
CA SER A 19 50.45 20.28 51.55
C SER A 19 50.68 20.32 50.02
N GLY A 20 50.40 21.47 49.39
CA GLY A 20 50.84 21.79 48.04
C GLY A 20 49.84 22.64 47.24
N LYS A 21 49.79 23.93 47.52
CA LYS A 21 49.16 24.93 46.65
C LYS A 21 49.84 24.96 45.32
N LYS A 22 49.11 24.86 44.19
CA LYS A 22 49.36 25.57 42.96
C LYS A 22 48.06 25.98 42.29
N THR A 23 48.05 27.20 41.80
CA THR A 23 47.01 28.01 41.17
C THR A 23 46.44 27.45 39.87
N PRO A 24 45.24 27.89 39.42
CA PRO A 24 44.41 27.19 38.47
C PRO A 24 44.62 27.70 37.05
N ASP A 25 44.77 26.78 36.09
CA ASP A 25 44.60 27.10 34.68
C ASP A 25 43.68 26.04 34.03
N GLY A 26 42.71 26.55 33.27
CA GLY A 26 42.08 25.79 32.20
C GLY A 26 40.76 25.08 32.56
N ILE A 27 39.65 25.78 32.48
CA ILE A 27 38.33 25.19 32.32
C ILE A 27 38.25 24.55 30.91
N PRO A 28 38.05 23.22 30.74
CA PRO A 28 37.78 22.67 29.43
C PRO A 28 36.33 23.01 29.04
N CYS A 29 36.16 23.74 27.93
CA CYS A 29 34.88 23.92 27.28
C CYS A 29 34.18 22.57 27.02
N PRO A 30 32.87 22.43 27.28
CA PRO A 30 32.13 21.25 26.93
C PRO A 30 32.12 21.11 25.41
N HIS A 31 32.59 19.96 24.94
CA HIS A 31 32.46 19.55 23.53
C HIS A 31 31.01 19.77 23.06
N ARG A 32 30.83 20.76 22.17
CA ARG A 32 29.62 20.86 21.36
C ARG A 32 29.46 19.55 20.60
N ARG A 33 28.51 18.71 21.01
CA ARG A 33 27.99 17.64 20.17
C ARG A 33 27.44 18.31 18.91
N HIS A 34 28.11 18.15 17.80
CA HIS A 34 27.58 18.51 16.50
C HIS A 34 26.32 17.67 16.28
N ALA A 35 25.17 18.32 16.31
CA ALA A 35 23.98 17.75 15.72
C ALA A 35 24.30 17.41 14.25
N PRO A 36 23.92 16.25 13.73
CA PRO A 36 24.15 15.90 12.34
C PRO A 36 23.45 16.96 11.48
N ARG A 37 24.23 17.74 10.75
CA ARG A 37 23.72 18.64 9.72
C ARG A 37 23.18 17.76 8.61
N GLY A 38 21.85 17.53 8.59
CA GLY A 38 21.17 16.91 7.47
C GLY A 38 21.59 17.63 6.19
N ARG A 39 21.97 16.87 5.17
CA ARG A 39 22.39 17.43 3.88
C ARG A 39 21.23 18.25 3.29
N PRO A 40 21.49 19.35 2.56
CA PRO A 40 20.44 20.17 1.94
C PRO A 40 19.47 19.37 1.05
N THR A 41 19.93 18.25 0.50
CA THR A 41 19.13 17.31 -0.31
C THR A 41 18.03 16.60 0.49
N ASP A 42 18.20 16.35 1.80
CA ASP A 42 17.19 15.67 2.63
C ASP A 42 16.05 16.63 2.99
N ARG A 43 16.32 17.94 3.11
CA ARG A 43 15.29 18.95 3.35
C ARG A 43 14.38 19.17 2.14
N LEU A 44 14.88 19.06 0.91
CA LEU A 44 14.09 19.19 -0.31
C LEU A 44 13.19 17.97 -0.55
N ARG A 45 13.58 16.78 -0.09
CA ARG A 45 12.76 15.56 -0.18
C ARG A 45 11.47 15.63 0.64
N SER A 46 11.49 16.29 1.80
CA SER A 46 10.30 16.43 2.65
C SER A 46 9.16 17.25 2.04
N PHE A 47 9.40 17.95 0.93
CA PHE A 47 8.40 18.76 0.21
C PHE A 47 7.86 18.08 -1.04
N ARG A 48 8.46 16.97 -1.52
CA ARG A 48 7.99 16.23 -2.68
C ARG A 48 6.93 15.22 -2.27
N SER A 49 5.95 14.96 -3.17
CA SER A 49 5.05 13.84 -3.04
C SER A 49 5.82 12.54 -3.28
N TYR A 50 5.36 11.44 -2.70
CA TYR A 50 5.97 10.12 -2.93
C TYR A 50 5.95 9.74 -4.41
N ASP A 51 4.86 10.08 -5.12
CA ASP A 51 4.75 9.88 -6.57
C ASP A 51 5.88 10.58 -7.35
N SER A 52 6.22 11.82 -6.95
CA SER A 52 7.36 12.55 -7.56
C SER A 52 8.71 11.91 -7.27
N GLU A 53 8.87 11.18 -6.15
CA GLU A 53 10.10 10.44 -5.86
C GLU A 53 10.23 9.18 -6.71
N LEU A 54 9.11 8.53 -7.05
CA LEU A 54 9.06 7.33 -7.87
C LEU A 54 8.88 7.61 -9.37
N GLN A 55 8.68 8.85 -9.77
CA GLN A 55 8.36 9.20 -11.17
C GLN A 55 9.36 8.61 -12.16
N GLU A 56 10.65 8.75 -11.90
CA GLU A 56 11.71 8.22 -12.77
C GLU A 56 11.70 6.67 -12.77
N THR A 57 11.50 6.04 -11.62
CA THR A 57 11.37 4.59 -11.48
C THR A 57 10.19 4.05 -12.30
N ASN A 58 9.03 4.69 -12.20
CA ASN A 58 7.83 4.31 -12.95
C ASN A 58 7.99 4.53 -14.46
N GLN A 59 8.71 5.57 -14.89
CA GLN A 59 9.04 5.79 -16.30
C GLN A 59 9.95 4.69 -16.85
N GLN A 60 10.95 4.25 -16.09
CA GLN A 60 11.82 3.13 -16.48
C GLN A 60 11.01 1.83 -16.58
N LEU A 61 10.10 1.56 -15.62
CA LEU A 61 9.19 0.43 -15.69
C LEU A 61 8.31 0.49 -16.96
N ALA A 62 7.66 1.63 -17.24
CA ALA A 62 6.81 1.79 -18.41
C ALA A 62 7.58 1.73 -19.75
N SER A 63 8.90 1.89 -19.72
CA SER A 63 9.79 1.82 -20.88
C SER A 63 10.47 0.45 -21.04
N GLY A 64 10.22 -0.52 -20.16
CA GLY A 64 10.83 -1.85 -20.23
C GLY A 64 12.22 -1.97 -19.55
N ASN A 65 12.72 -0.89 -18.95
CA ASN A 65 14.06 -0.84 -18.35
C ASN A 65 14.03 -1.21 -16.86
N ILE A 66 13.66 -2.46 -16.53
CA ILE A 66 13.44 -2.89 -15.14
C ILE A 66 14.70 -2.78 -14.28
N ASP A 67 15.87 -3.08 -14.84
CA ASP A 67 17.15 -2.98 -14.09
C ASP A 67 17.45 -1.54 -13.71
N ALA A 68 17.14 -0.57 -14.58
CA ALA A 68 17.27 0.85 -14.26
C ALA A 68 16.25 1.27 -13.20
N ALA A 69 15.02 0.77 -13.26
CA ALA A 69 13.99 1.02 -12.23
C ALA A 69 14.41 0.49 -10.86
N LEU A 70 14.94 -0.73 -10.79
CA LEU A 70 15.48 -1.32 -9.55
C LEU A 70 16.68 -0.51 -9.02
N ALA A 71 17.61 -0.10 -9.88
CA ALA A 71 18.75 0.71 -9.48
C ALA A 71 18.34 2.09 -8.91
N LEU A 72 17.30 2.71 -9.48
CA LEU A 72 16.73 3.97 -8.96
C LEU A 72 16.05 3.77 -7.61
N LEU A 73 15.29 2.69 -7.43
CA LEU A 73 14.67 2.36 -6.15
C LEU A 73 15.74 2.18 -5.07
N GLU A 74 16.80 1.43 -5.33
CA GLU A 74 17.93 1.25 -4.39
C GLU A 74 18.67 2.57 -4.10
N LYS A 75 18.94 3.38 -5.12
CA LYS A 75 19.57 4.69 -4.97
C LYS A 75 18.77 5.63 -4.08
N ASN A 76 17.44 5.57 -4.17
CA ASN A 76 16.56 6.42 -3.39
C ASN A 76 16.36 5.92 -1.95
N ASN A 77 16.65 4.65 -1.68
CA ASN A 77 16.47 3.99 -0.38
C ASN A 77 17.80 3.50 0.19
N LYS A 78 18.74 4.41 0.47
CA LYS A 78 20.11 4.06 0.92
C LYS A 78 20.22 3.62 2.38
N GLY A 79 19.19 3.85 3.23
CA GLY A 79 19.19 3.45 4.64
C GLY A 79 19.27 1.94 4.82
N GLU A 80 19.83 1.47 5.93
CA GLU A 80 19.87 0.04 6.28
C GLU A 80 18.46 -0.46 6.63
N ASP A 81 17.69 0.33 7.36
CA ASP A 81 16.28 0.05 7.66
C ASP A 81 15.40 0.43 6.46
N LYS A 82 14.99 -0.57 5.71
CA LYS A 82 14.04 -0.40 4.61
C LYS A 82 12.61 -0.34 5.17
N ASP A 83 11.81 0.53 4.58
CA ASP A 83 10.39 0.62 4.95
C ASP A 83 9.51 -0.34 4.14
N LEU A 84 8.22 -0.39 4.49
CA LEU A 84 7.23 -1.25 3.84
C LEU A 84 7.10 -0.92 2.34
N LEU A 85 7.13 0.37 1.97
CA LEU A 85 7.01 0.80 0.58
C LEU A 85 8.15 0.30 -0.29
N TYR A 86 9.38 0.35 0.21
CA TYR A 86 10.52 -0.19 -0.51
C TYR A 86 10.33 -1.67 -0.88
N TYR A 87 9.85 -2.49 0.06
CA TYR A 87 9.61 -3.90 -0.21
C TYR A 87 8.43 -4.14 -1.14
N PHE A 88 7.38 -3.33 -1.06
CA PHE A 88 6.25 -3.35 -1.97
C PHE A 88 6.69 -3.08 -3.41
N GLU A 89 7.41 -1.98 -3.63
CA GLU A 89 7.88 -1.56 -4.95
C GLU A 89 8.91 -2.55 -5.51
N LYS A 90 9.87 -2.98 -4.68
CA LYS A 90 10.90 -3.94 -5.08
C LYS A 90 10.31 -5.27 -5.53
N GLY A 91 9.33 -5.79 -4.81
CA GLY A 91 8.68 -7.05 -5.15
C GLY A 91 7.98 -6.98 -6.51
N GLU A 92 7.27 -5.90 -6.84
CA GLU A 92 6.61 -5.76 -8.14
C GLU A 92 7.61 -5.55 -9.28
N LEU A 93 8.69 -4.80 -9.08
CA LEU A 93 9.75 -4.64 -10.08
C LEU A 93 10.43 -5.98 -10.37
N LEU A 94 10.74 -6.78 -9.35
CA LEU A 94 11.34 -8.11 -9.54
C LEU A 94 10.39 -9.07 -10.24
N ARG A 95 9.08 -9.01 -9.90
CA ARG A 95 8.06 -9.78 -10.60
C ARG A 95 8.00 -9.40 -12.08
N SER A 96 7.98 -8.12 -12.40
CA SER A 96 8.01 -7.60 -13.77
C SER A 96 9.28 -8.01 -14.51
N LYS A 97 10.41 -8.16 -13.81
CA LYS A 97 11.66 -8.72 -14.35
C LYS A 97 11.58 -10.23 -14.67
N GLY A 98 10.58 -10.94 -14.11
CA GLY A 98 10.47 -12.39 -14.16
C GLY A 98 11.22 -13.10 -13.03
N ASP A 99 11.84 -12.37 -12.11
CA ASP A 99 12.45 -12.92 -10.89
C ASP A 99 11.37 -13.13 -9.80
N LEU A 100 10.59 -14.19 -9.98
CA LEU A 100 9.49 -14.51 -9.07
C LEU A 100 9.99 -14.88 -7.66
N SER A 101 11.15 -15.51 -7.57
CA SER A 101 11.76 -15.87 -6.28
C SER A 101 12.25 -14.63 -5.52
N GLY A 102 12.93 -13.71 -6.19
CA GLY A 102 13.32 -12.43 -5.62
C GLY A 102 12.12 -11.57 -5.22
N SER A 103 11.08 -11.54 -6.07
CA SER A 103 9.82 -10.88 -5.77
C SER A 103 9.17 -11.45 -4.50
N GLN A 104 9.03 -12.78 -4.42
CA GLN A 104 8.47 -13.45 -3.25
C GLN A 104 9.26 -13.15 -1.98
N SER A 105 10.60 -13.11 -2.07
CA SER A 105 11.47 -12.76 -0.94
C SER A 105 11.28 -11.32 -0.48
N ALA A 106 11.22 -10.36 -1.41
CA ALA A 106 10.96 -8.95 -1.08
C ALA A 106 9.58 -8.77 -0.44
N TRP A 107 8.54 -9.39 -1.00
CA TRP A 107 7.20 -9.34 -0.43
C TRP A 107 7.07 -10.10 0.89
N ARG A 108 7.90 -11.11 1.15
CA ARG A 108 7.96 -11.78 2.46
C ARG A 108 8.45 -10.81 3.55
N GLU A 109 9.41 -9.93 3.24
CA GLU A 109 9.83 -8.88 4.16
C GLU A 109 8.70 -7.86 4.40
N ALA A 110 7.97 -7.49 3.35
CA ALA A 110 6.76 -6.67 3.50
C ALA A 110 5.71 -7.36 4.39
N ASP A 111 5.45 -8.64 4.16
CA ASP A 111 4.50 -9.47 4.93
C ASP A 111 4.90 -9.55 6.41
N ASN A 112 6.19 -9.65 6.72
CA ASN A 112 6.71 -9.61 8.10
C ASN A 112 6.39 -8.28 8.80
N VAL A 113 6.47 -7.16 8.07
CA VAL A 113 6.10 -5.84 8.61
C VAL A 113 4.59 -5.77 8.87
N VAL A 114 3.78 -6.23 7.93
CA VAL A 114 2.31 -6.27 8.06
C VAL A 114 1.90 -7.23 9.18
N PHE A 115 2.52 -8.38 9.30
CA PHE A 115 2.26 -9.34 10.39
C PHE A 115 2.52 -8.73 11.78
N LYS A 116 3.61 -7.98 11.95
CA LYS A 116 3.88 -7.26 13.21
C LYS A 116 2.79 -6.23 13.52
N TRP A 117 2.27 -5.57 12.50
CA TRP A 117 1.11 -4.67 12.64
C TRP A 117 -0.13 -5.45 13.09
N GLU A 118 -0.46 -6.58 12.45
CA GLU A 118 -1.60 -7.44 12.81
C GLU A 118 -1.52 -7.90 14.27
N GLU A 119 -0.35 -8.37 14.70
CA GLU A 119 -0.12 -8.78 16.09
C GLU A 119 -0.31 -7.62 17.09
N SER A 120 0.17 -6.42 16.74
CA SER A 120 -0.03 -5.25 17.61
C SER A 120 -1.50 -4.87 17.76
N VAL A 121 -2.29 -4.99 16.68
CA VAL A 121 -3.74 -4.76 16.70
C VAL A 121 -4.46 -5.81 17.52
N LYS A 122 -4.13 -7.09 17.35
CA LYS A 122 -4.74 -8.20 18.09
C LYS A 122 -4.44 -8.15 19.60
N LEU A 123 -3.19 -7.79 19.98
CA LEU A 123 -2.76 -7.76 21.38
C LEU A 123 -3.44 -6.65 22.19
N ASP A 124 -3.57 -5.44 21.63
CA ASP A 124 -4.21 -4.32 22.32
C ASP A 124 -4.76 -3.30 21.31
N THR A 125 -5.94 -3.56 20.78
CA THR A 125 -6.63 -2.66 19.84
C THR A 125 -6.86 -1.26 20.43
N ALA A 126 -7.18 -1.16 21.73
CA ALA A 126 -7.44 0.12 22.38
C ALA A 126 -6.17 0.98 22.46
N LYS A 127 -5.02 0.37 22.81
CA LYS A 127 -3.72 1.04 22.81
C LYS A 127 -3.31 1.44 21.39
N TYR A 128 -3.50 0.58 20.41
CA TYR A 128 -3.23 0.87 19.01
C TYR A 128 -4.05 2.09 18.54
N LEU A 129 -5.36 2.08 18.75
CA LEU A 129 -6.23 3.21 18.43
C LEU A 129 -5.88 4.47 19.23
N GLY A 130 -5.40 4.33 20.47
CA GLY A 130 -4.91 5.46 21.28
C GLY A 130 -3.65 6.12 20.71
N GLN A 131 -2.73 5.34 20.14
CA GLN A 131 -1.56 5.86 19.46
C GLN A 131 -1.91 6.59 18.16
N PHE A 132 -2.94 6.14 17.44
CA PHE A 132 -3.49 6.84 16.28
C PHE A 132 -4.18 8.16 16.64
N GLY A 133 -4.77 8.25 17.83
CA GLY A 133 -5.38 9.46 18.37
C GLY A 133 -4.37 10.54 18.81
N SER A 134 -3.06 10.33 18.64
CA SER A 134 -2.06 11.35 18.88
C SER A 134 -2.11 12.42 17.77
N TYR A 135 -3.03 13.37 17.92
CA TYR A 135 -3.28 14.48 16.98
C TYR A 135 -2.09 15.40 16.76
N LEU A 136 -1.05 15.31 17.60
CA LEU A 136 0.10 16.21 17.58
C LEU A 136 1.17 15.83 16.55
N VAL A 137 1.16 14.59 16.07
CA VAL A 137 2.17 14.08 15.12
C VAL A 137 1.63 14.18 13.69
N ASN A 138 2.42 14.80 12.81
CA ASN A 138 2.11 14.87 11.38
C ASN A 138 2.11 13.45 10.77
N ASP A 139 1.10 13.12 9.97
CA ASP A 139 0.94 11.81 9.35
C ASP A 139 2.15 11.40 8.48
N LYS A 140 2.86 12.35 7.88
CA LYS A 140 4.11 12.10 7.13
C LYS A 140 5.28 11.58 7.98
N VAL A 141 5.30 11.89 9.27
CA VAL A 141 6.39 11.49 10.18
C VAL A 141 6.18 10.11 10.76
N ARG A 142 4.94 9.60 10.69
CA ARG A 142 4.63 8.24 11.14
C ARG A 142 5.26 7.20 10.22
N ARG A 143 5.63 6.06 10.80
CA ARG A 143 6.02 4.89 10.00
C ARG A 143 4.86 4.53 9.08
N TYR A 144 5.16 4.25 7.81
CA TYR A 144 4.16 3.80 6.87
C TYR A 144 3.76 2.35 7.18
N GLU A 145 2.46 2.11 7.36
CA GLU A 145 1.91 0.79 7.72
C GLU A 145 1.13 0.14 6.56
N GLY A 146 1.01 0.84 5.43
CA GLY A 146 0.21 0.40 4.29
C GLY A 146 -1.29 0.65 4.48
N TYR A 147 -1.98 0.91 3.37
CA TYR A 147 -3.44 0.93 3.36
C TYR A 147 -3.99 -0.49 3.42
N ASP A 148 -5.23 -0.64 3.90
CA ASP A 148 -5.83 -1.95 4.08
C ASP A 148 -5.90 -2.76 2.79
N TYR A 149 -6.24 -2.11 1.65
CA TYR A 149 -6.21 -2.77 0.35
C TYR A 149 -4.80 -3.21 -0.07
N GLU A 150 -3.75 -2.46 0.28
CA GLU A 150 -2.37 -2.82 -0.04
C GLU A 150 -1.92 -4.06 0.74
N LYS A 151 -2.31 -4.16 2.02
CA LYS A 151 -2.03 -5.32 2.86
C LYS A 151 -2.70 -6.59 2.31
N VAL A 152 -3.96 -6.49 1.88
CA VAL A 152 -4.71 -7.59 1.27
C VAL A 152 -4.14 -7.96 -0.10
N MET A 153 -3.84 -6.95 -0.94
CA MET A 153 -3.26 -7.19 -2.26
C MET A 153 -1.85 -7.79 -2.19
N LEU A 154 -1.07 -7.52 -1.14
CA LEU A 154 0.25 -8.14 -0.95
C LEU A 154 0.18 -9.66 -1.00
N THR A 155 -0.65 -10.27 -0.17
CA THR A 155 -0.80 -11.74 -0.14
C THR A 155 -1.47 -12.29 -1.40
N THR A 156 -2.35 -11.50 -2.03
CA THR A 156 -2.91 -11.86 -3.35
C THR A 156 -1.84 -11.90 -4.44
N GLN A 157 -0.94 -10.93 -4.49
CA GLN A 157 0.18 -10.91 -5.43
C GLN A 157 1.19 -12.04 -5.14
N MET A 158 1.44 -12.34 -3.87
CA MET A 158 2.27 -13.47 -3.47
C MET A 158 1.67 -14.81 -3.92
N ALA A 159 0.34 -14.97 -3.79
CA ALA A 159 -0.37 -16.14 -4.32
C ALA A 159 -0.22 -16.26 -5.84
N LEU A 160 -0.34 -15.14 -6.59
CA LEU A 160 -0.13 -15.16 -8.05
C LEU A 160 1.30 -15.55 -8.45
N ASN A 161 2.33 -15.12 -7.70
CA ASN A 161 3.69 -15.55 -7.95
C ASN A 161 3.87 -17.07 -7.82
N LEU A 162 3.24 -17.66 -6.80
CA LEU A 162 3.27 -19.11 -6.58
C LEU A 162 2.49 -19.87 -7.65
N LEU A 163 1.33 -19.35 -8.05
CA LEU A 163 0.53 -19.93 -9.14
C LEU A 163 1.24 -19.87 -10.49
N ALA A 164 1.97 -18.80 -10.77
CA ALA A 164 2.83 -18.70 -11.96
C ALA A 164 3.92 -19.78 -11.99
N GLN A 165 4.31 -20.31 -10.83
CA GLN A 165 5.23 -21.44 -10.66
C GLN A 165 4.50 -22.79 -10.48
N ASN A 166 3.17 -22.82 -10.64
CA ASN A 166 2.28 -23.97 -10.40
C ASN A 166 2.29 -24.51 -8.95
N ASP A 167 2.67 -23.68 -7.98
CA ASP A 167 2.60 -24.00 -6.56
C ASP A 167 1.22 -23.62 -5.98
N PHE A 168 0.23 -24.46 -6.19
CA PHE A 168 -1.14 -24.27 -5.69
C PHE A 168 -1.23 -24.41 -4.17
N ASP A 169 -0.43 -25.26 -3.54
CA ASP A 169 -0.40 -25.42 -2.07
C ASP A 169 0.19 -24.20 -1.38
N GLY A 170 1.28 -23.66 -1.92
CA GLY A 170 1.84 -22.39 -1.48
C GLY A 170 0.85 -21.25 -1.64
N ALA A 171 0.19 -21.15 -2.80
CA ALA A 171 -0.84 -20.14 -3.07
C ALA A 171 -2.01 -20.23 -2.08
N ARG A 172 -2.49 -21.45 -1.75
CA ARG A 172 -3.49 -21.68 -0.71
C ARG A 172 -3.08 -21.08 0.64
N THR A 173 -1.81 -21.18 0.98
CA THR A 173 -1.29 -20.59 2.23
C THR A 173 -1.39 -19.06 2.24
N GLU A 174 -1.03 -18.40 1.14
CA GLU A 174 -1.17 -16.94 1.03
C GLU A 174 -2.64 -16.49 1.00
N ILE A 175 -3.52 -17.28 0.37
CA ILE A 175 -4.97 -17.05 0.36
C ILE A 175 -5.56 -17.12 1.78
N LYS A 176 -5.15 -18.08 2.61
CA LYS A 176 -5.58 -18.15 4.01
C LYS A 176 -5.17 -16.91 4.78
N LYS A 177 -3.93 -16.44 4.60
CA LYS A 177 -3.46 -15.18 5.20
C LYS A 177 -4.27 -13.98 4.73
N THR A 178 -4.67 -13.95 3.45
CA THR A 178 -5.54 -12.87 2.92
C THR A 178 -6.84 -12.80 3.71
N HIS A 179 -7.52 -13.92 3.93
CA HIS A 179 -8.78 -13.97 4.66
C HIS A 179 -8.62 -13.63 6.15
N GLU A 180 -7.55 -14.12 6.80
CA GLU A 180 -7.24 -13.79 8.19
C GLU A 180 -6.97 -12.29 8.35
N ARG A 181 -6.24 -11.70 7.42
CA ARG A 181 -5.94 -10.26 7.37
C ARG A 181 -7.19 -9.41 7.21
N GLU A 182 -8.08 -9.80 6.30
CA GLU A 182 -9.38 -9.14 6.12
C GLU A 182 -10.21 -9.13 7.41
N ALA A 183 -10.20 -10.24 8.17
CA ALA A 183 -10.91 -10.31 9.44
C ALA A 183 -10.33 -9.37 10.50
N VAL A 184 -8.99 -9.28 10.61
CA VAL A 184 -8.31 -8.32 11.50
C VAL A 184 -8.64 -6.87 11.14
N ILE A 185 -8.62 -6.56 9.84
CA ILE A 185 -8.96 -5.23 9.34
C ILE A 185 -10.41 -4.88 9.67
N ALA A 186 -11.35 -5.80 9.43
CA ALA A 186 -12.77 -5.58 9.72
C ALA A 186 -12.99 -5.21 11.20
N GLU A 187 -12.46 -6.02 12.12
CA GLU A 187 -12.58 -5.77 13.56
C GLU A 187 -11.96 -4.44 13.99
N LEU A 188 -10.78 -4.09 13.43
CA LEU A 188 -10.12 -2.83 13.72
C LEU A 188 -10.96 -1.63 13.26
N ARG A 189 -11.49 -1.68 12.02
CA ARG A 189 -12.24 -0.57 11.44
C ARG A 189 -13.55 -0.31 12.13
N ASP A 190 -14.28 -1.36 12.54
CA ASP A 190 -15.50 -1.21 13.32
C ASP A 190 -15.24 -0.44 14.62
N LYS A 191 -14.19 -0.80 15.36
CA LYS A 191 -13.81 -0.10 16.60
C LYS A 191 -13.30 1.33 16.35
N GLU A 192 -12.58 1.53 15.26
CA GLU A 192 -12.03 2.85 14.90
C GLU A 192 -13.13 3.84 14.53
N TYR A 193 -14.14 3.42 13.79
CA TYR A 193 -15.27 4.28 13.40
C TYR A 193 -16.04 4.78 14.61
N LEU A 194 -16.39 3.89 15.55
CA LEU A 194 -17.06 4.26 16.79
C LEU A 194 -16.27 5.30 17.59
N LYS A 195 -14.96 5.05 17.75
CA LYS A 195 -14.08 5.97 18.48
C LYS A 195 -13.98 7.35 17.81
N ARG A 196 -13.89 7.40 16.48
CA ARG A 196 -13.84 8.66 15.71
C ARG A 196 -15.10 9.51 15.90
N GLU A 197 -16.28 8.88 15.93
CA GLU A 197 -17.56 9.58 16.16
C GLU A 197 -17.58 10.20 17.55
N GLU A 198 -17.24 9.45 18.60
CA GLU A 198 -17.15 9.94 19.98
C GLU A 198 -16.15 11.11 20.12
N GLU A 199 -14.98 11.01 19.49
CA GLU A 199 -13.95 12.05 19.54
C GLU A 199 -14.38 13.32 18.77
N ALA A 200 -15.05 13.18 17.62
CA ALA A 200 -15.52 14.30 16.83
C ALA A 200 -16.60 15.10 17.59
N GLU A 201 -17.51 14.41 18.27
CA GLU A 201 -18.53 15.02 19.12
C GLU A 201 -17.87 15.79 20.28
N LYS A 202 -16.94 15.16 20.99
CA LYS A 202 -16.21 15.77 22.10
C LYS A 202 -15.44 17.04 21.71
N GLU A 203 -14.79 17.03 20.56
CA GLU A 203 -14.00 18.16 20.06
C GLU A 203 -14.86 19.21 19.32
N GLY A 204 -16.15 18.95 19.11
CA GLY A 204 -17.07 19.84 18.38
C GLY A 204 -16.66 20.08 16.92
N VAL A 205 -15.98 19.13 16.30
CA VAL A 205 -15.48 19.22 14.92
C VAL A 205 -16.47 18.53 13.97
N LYS A 206 -16.94 19.25 12.94
CA LYS A 206 -17.70 18.65 11.83
C LYS A 206 -16.76 17.89 10.93
N THR A 207 -17.05 16.63 10.65
CA THR A 207 -16.18 15.72 9.92
C THR A 207 -16.68 15.35 8.52
N GLU A 208 -17.75 15.99 8.04
CA GLU A 208 -18.31 15.71 6.72
C GLU A 208 -17.45 16.31 5.61
N TYR A 209 -16.82 15.46 4.79
CA TYR A 209 -15.97 15.91 3.69
C TYR A 209 -16.74 16.64 2.58
N LYS A 210 -18.06 16.41 2.47
CA LYS A 210 -18.93 17.10 1.51
C LYS A 210 -19.05 18.60 1.80
N ASP A 211 -18.80 19.02 3.03
CA ASP A 211 -18.80 20.42 3.45
C ASP A 211 -17.48 21.14 3.10
N LEU A 212 -16.45 20.42 2.64
CA LEU A 212 -15.16 20.99 2.27
C LEU A 212 -15.22 21.71 0.92
N LYS A 213 -15.48 23.01 0.95
CA LYS A 213 -15.50 23.83 -0.28
C LYS A 213 -14.19 23.78 -1.04
N GLY A 214 -14.25 23.34 -2.31
CA GLY A 214 -13.06 23.21 -3.17
C GLY A 214 -12.38 21.83 -3.11
N TYR A 215 -12.88 20.88 -2.29
CA TYR A 215 -12.46 19.51 -2.32
C TYR A 215 -13.12 18.75 -3.49
N PRO A 216 -12.42 17.87 -4.22
CA PRO A 216 -12.99 17.12 -5.36
C PRO A 216 -13.89 15.96 -4.90
N VAL A 217 -15.03 16.28 -4.29
CA VAL A 217 -15.98 15.31 -3.70
C VAL A 217 -16.45 14.27 -4.72
N ALA A 218 -16.65 14.67 -5.99
CA ALA A 218 -17.14 13.79 -7.05
C ALA A 218 -16.28 12.53 -7.23
N ALA A 219 -14.96 12.62 -7.04
CA ALA A 219 -14.06 11.47 -7.15
C ALA A 219 -14.28 10.42 -6.05
N LEU A 220 -14.76 10.83 -4.87
CA LEU A 220 -15.05 9.93 -3.75
C LEU A 220 -16.49 9.39 -3.80
N ASP A 221 -17.40 10.10 -4.44
CA ASP A 221 -18.82 9.72 -4.60
C ASP A 221 -19.10 9.08 -5.98
N ALA A 222 -18.08 8.77 -6.76
CA ALA A 222 -18.23 8.08 -8.04
C ALA A 222 -18.91 6.69 -7.85
N PRO A 223 -19.77 6.26 -8.80
CA PRO A 223 -20.54 5.01 -8.65
C PRO A 223 -19.70 3.78 -8.36
N GLU A 224 -18.53 3.66 -8.99
CA GLU A 224 -17.58 2.57 -8.78
C GLU A 224 -16.97 2.56 -7.38
N VAL A 225 -16.90 3.72 -6.71
CA VAL A 225 -16.39 3.88 -5.33
C VAL A 225 -17.50 3.56 -4.32
N VAL A 226 -18.69 4.13 -4.53
CA VAL A 226 -19.85 3.93 -3.65
C VAL A 226 -20.35 2.49 -3.72
N GLY A 227 -20.24 1.84 -4.88
CA GLY A 227 -20.63 0.45 -5.09
C GLY A 227 -19.74 -0.57 -4.37
N LEU A 228 -18.52 -0.19 -3.92
CA LEU A 228 -17.67 -1.07 -3.11
C LEU A 228 -18.25 -1.21 -1.69
N LYS A 229 -18.34 -2.44 -1.19
CA LYS A 229 -18.78 -2.73 0.20
C LYS A 229 -17.81 -2.16 1.23
N ASN A 230 -16.52 -2.26 0.98
CA ASN A 230 -15.43 -1.70 1.76
C ASN A 230 -14.21 -1.45 0.87
N SER A 231 -13.15 -0.89 1.42
CA SER A 231 -11.96 -0.51 0.68
C SER A 231 -10.92 -1.61 0.51
N TYR A 232 -11.04 -2.76 1.17
CA TYR A 232 -9.96 -3.75 1.27
C TYR A 232 -10.31 -5.13 0.70
N GLN A 233 -11.58 -5.52 0.62
CA GLN A 233 -11.96 -6.80 0.02
C GLN A 233 -12.00 -6.69 -1.51
N SER A 234 -11.29 -7.59 -2.19
CA SER A 234 -11.23 -7.65 -3.64
C SER A 234 -12.01 -8.86 -4.17
N ALA A 235 -12.91 -8.63 -5.13
CA ALA A 235 -13.59 -9.71 -5.82
C ALA A 235 -12.60 -10.65 -6.52
N PHE A 236 -11.49 -10.10 -7.03
CA PHE A 236 -10.41 -10.90 -7.62
C PHE A 236 -9.76 -11.85 -6.60
N SER A 237 -9.39 -11.35 -5.41
CA SER A 237 -8.74 -12.18 -4.39
C SER A 237 -9.63 -13.36 -3.97
N HIS A 238 -10.93 -13.14 -3.82
CA HIS A 238 -11.89 -14.18 -3.49
C HIS A 238 -12.17 -15.12 -4.66
N TYR A 239 -12.21 -14.62 -5.90
CA TYR A 239 -12.32 -15.48 -7.09
C TYR A 239 -11.09 -16.38 -7.23
N LEU A 240 -9.90 -15.84 -7.05
CA LEU A 240 -8.65 -16.59 -7.06
C LEU A 240 -8.64 -17.67 -5.97
N SER A 241 -9.16 -17.36 -4.78
CA SER A 241 -9.36 -18.34 -3.71
C SER A 241 -10.24 -19.51 -4.17
N GLY A 242 -11.39 -19.21 -4.77
CA GLY A 242 -12.29 -20.23 -5.33
C GLY A 242 -11.57 -21.13 -6.34
N TYR A 243 -10.87 -20.53 -7.30
CA TYR A 243 -10.14 -21.25 -8.34
C TYR A 243 -9.03 -22.16 -7.77
N VAL A 244 -8.25 -21.67 -6.80
CA VAL A 244 -7.17 -22.46 -6.19
C VAL A 244 -7.73 -23.66 -5.42
N TYR A 245 -8.76 -23.48 -4.60
CA TYR A 245 -9.39 -24.59 -3.88
C TYR A 245 -10.07 -25.59 -4.83
N GLU A 246 -10.67 -25.11 -5.92
CA GLU A 246 -11.23 -25.97 -6.95
C GLU A 246 -10.14 -26.83 -7.62
N ALA A 247 -9.01 -26.21 -8.01
CA ALA A 247 -7.87 -26.90 -8.60
C ALA A 247 -7.25 -27.96 -7.68
N LEU A 248 -7.30 -27.74 -6.36
CA LEU A 248 -6.87 -28.68 -5.32
C LEU A 248 -7.94 -29.76 -5.00
N GLY A 249 -9.11 -29.74 -5.67
CA GLY A 249 -10.21 -30.69 -5.42
C GLY A 249 -11.02 -30.36 -4.16
N GLU A 250 -10.77 -29.22 -3.49
CA GLU A 250 -11.41 -28.81 -2.24
C GLU A 250 -12.68 -27.98 -2.51
N LYS A 251 -13.65 -28.52 -3.24
CA LYS A 251 -14.87 -27.81 -3.67
C LYS A 251 -15.64 -27.14 -2.53
N GLY A 252 -15.66 -27.75 -1.34
CA GLY A 252 -16.30 -27.18 -0.14
C GLY A 252 -15.66 -25.85 0.30
N LEU A 253 -14.37 -25.63 0.04
CA LEU A 253 -13.63 -24.41 0.32
C LEU A 253 -13.62 -23.44 -0.87
N ALA A 254 -13.80 -23.94 -2.10
CA ALA A 254 -13.91 -23.12 -3.30
C ALA A 254 -15.21 -22.31 -3.32
N ALA A 255 -16.34 -22.92 -2.96
CA ALA A 255 -17.65 -22.29 -3.01
C ALA A 255 -17.78 -20.99 -2.18
N PRO A 256 -17.26 -20.90 -0.93
CA PRO A 256 -17.22 -19.63 -0.18
C PRO A 256 -16.46 -18.51 -0.90
N GLY A 257 -15.32 -18.83 -1.53
CA GLY A 257 -14.54 -17.87 -2.30
C GLY A 257 -15.35 -17.30 -3.48
N TYR A 258 -15.93 -18.14 -4.29
CA TYR A 258 -16.77 -17.71 -5.42
C TYR A 258 -18.02 -16.94 -4.97
N ARG A 259 -18.71 -17.38 -3.90
CA ARG A 259 -19.86 -16.64 -3.35
C ARG A 259 -19.46 -15.25 -2.87
N LYS A 260 -18.32 -15.14 -2.18
CA LYS A 260 -17.84 -13.84 -1.71
C LYS A 260 -17.46 -12.91 -2.86
N ALA A 261 -16.81 -13.44 -3.90
CA ALA A 261 -16.51 -12.68 -5.11
C ALA A 261 -17.80 -12.14 -5.78
N ALA A 262 -18.84 -13.01 -5.94
CA ALA A 262 -20.12 -12.58 -6.50
C ALA A 262 -20.86 -11.58 -5.60
N GLU A 263 -20.74 -11.70 -4.28
CA GLU A 263 -21.27 -10.73 -3.32
C GLU A 263 -20.61 -9.36 -3.47
N LEU A 264 -19.28 -9.33 -3.64
CA LEU A 264 -18.51 -8.09 -3.78
C LEU A 264 -18.72 -7.43 -5.15
N ARG A 265 -19.02 -8.21 -6.17
CA ARG A 265 -19.25 -7.73 -7.54
C ARG A 265 -20.46 -8.45 -8.17
N PRO A 266 -21.67 -8.05 -7.78
CA PRO A 266 -22.89 -8.68 -8.27
C PRO A 266 -23.08 -8.45 -9.78
N ASN A 267 -23.94 -9.27 -10.40
CA ASN A 267 -24.27 -9.22 -11.84
C ASN A 267 -23.03 -9.39 -12.75
N THR A 268 -22.08 -10.22 -12.31
CA THR A 268 -20.86 -10.52 -13.06
C THR A 268 -20.89 -11.95 -13.54
N ALA A 269 -21.16 -12.15 -14.84
CA ALA A 269 -21.38 -13.48 -15.43
C ALA A 269 -20.26 -14.49 -15.12
N LEU A 270 -18.98 -14.04 -15.14
CA LEU A 270 -17.83 -14.91 -14.80
C LEU A 270 -17.94 -15.49 -13.39
N LEU A 271 -18.40 -14.70 -12.43
CA LEU A 271 -18.48 -15.08 -11.02
C LEU A 271 -19.68 -16.01 -10.76
N GLU A 272 -20.80 -15.72 -11.41
CA GLU A 272 -22.00 -16.55 -11.35
C GLU A 272 -21.77 -17.90 -12.02
N GLN A 273 -21.10 -17.90 -13.18
CA GLN A 273 -20.78 -19.12 -13.91
C GLN A 273 -19.85 -20.04 -13.11
N ALA A 274 -18.86 -19.51 -12.39
CA ALA A 274 -17.95 -20.29 -11.58
C ALA A 274 -18.67 -21.09 -10.48
N LEU A 275 -19.72 -20.53 -9.87
CA LEU A 275 -20.56 -21.23 -8.89
C LEU A 275 -21.38 -22.35 -9.56
N LEU A 276 -21.96 -22.07 -10.74
CA LEU A 276 -22.74 -23.05 -11.49
C LEU A 276 -21.87 -24.22 -11.97
N ASP A 277 -20.63 -23.95 -12.38
CA ASP A 277 -19.72 -24.97 -12.89
C ASP A 277 -19.14 -25.82 -11.76
N LEU A 278 -18.97 -25.26 -10.55
CA LEU A 278 -18.46 -26.02 -9.39
C LEU A 278 -19.35 -27.22 -9.02
N ASP A 279 -20.68 -27.11 -9.22
CA ASP A 279 -21.63 -28.16 -8.92
C ASP A 279 -21.73 -29.21 -10.04
N LYS A 280 -21.20 -28.93 -11.22
CA LYS A 280 -21.19 -29.87 -12.32
C LYS A 280 -20.22 -31.02 -12.09
N PRO A 281 -20.54 -32.25 -12.59
CA PRO A 281 -19.54 -33.29 -12.66
C PRO A 281 -18.34 -32.82 -13.47
N ALA A 282 -17.13 -33.16 -13.02
CA ALA A 282 -15.92 -32.88 -13.77
C ALA A 282 -16.07 -33.38 -15.22
N ALA A 283 -15.97 -32.45 -16.17
CA ALA A 283 -16.02 -32.83 -17.58
C ALA A 283 -14.86 -33.80 -17.87
N LYS A 284 -15.14 -34.87 -18.60
CA LYS A 284 -14.10 -35.82 -19.08
C LYS A 284 -13.31 -35.20 -20.24
N SER A 285 -13.09 -33.88 -20.19
CA SER A 285 -12.33 -33.18 -21.21
C SER A 285 -10.83 -33.36 -20.96
N ALA A 286 -10.08 -33.58 -22.02
CA ALA A 286 -8.62 -33.55 -22.00
C ALA A 286 -8.08 -32.11 -21.93
N ASP A 287 -8.97 -31.12 -21.95
CA ASP A 287 -8.60 -29.70 -21.94
C ASP A 287 -8.25 -29.23 -20.53
N SER A 288 -7.32 -28.32 -20.48
CA SER A 288 -6.89 -27.66 -19.26
C SER A 288 -7.82 -26.50 -18.94
N ASP A 289 -8.13 -26.30 -17.68
CA ASP A 289 -8.84 -25.12 -17.16
C ASP A 289 -7.82 -24.01 -16.89
N VAL A 290 -7.86 -22.96 -17.68
CA VAL A 290 -6.85 -21.90 -17.68
C VAL A 290 -7.46 -20.58 -17.19
N LEU A 291 -6.90 -20.05 -16.13
CA LEU A 291 -7.21 -18.71 -15.61
C LEU A 291 -6.21 -17.71 -16.17
N ILE A 292 -6.66 -16.86 -17.09
CA ILE A 292 -5.87 -15.76 -17.64
C ILE A 292 -6.11 -14.52 -16.77
N VAL A 293 -5.03 -13.98 -16.18
CA VAL A 293 -5.04 -12.78 -15.32
C VAL A 293 -4.18 -11.73 -15.98
N VAL A 294 -4.78 -10.61 -16.35
CA VAL A 294 -4.06 -9.46 -16.92
C VAL A 294 -4.13 -8.29 -15.94
N GLN A 295 -3.00 -7.95 -15.36
CA GLN A 295 -2.86 -6.85 -14.43
C GLN A 295 -2.32 -5.62 -15.15
N SER A 296 -3.10 -4.53 -15.19
CA SER A 296 -2.87 -3.36 -16.01
C SER A 296 -2.71 -2.08 -15.21
N GLY A 297 -1.90 -1.16 -15.71
CA GLY A 297 -1.73 0.17 -15.14
C GLY A 297 -0.90 0.20 -13.85
N LEU A 298 -0.76 1.38 -13.27
CA LEU A 298 -0.15 1.62 -11.96
C LEU A 298 -1.23 2.11 -11.00
N ALA A 299 -1.12 1.74 -9.73
CA ALA A 299 -2.00 2.26 -8.68
C ALA A 299 -2.01 3.79 -8.70
N PRO A 300 -3.13 4.43 -8.29
CA PRO A 300 -3.25 5.87 -8.36
C PRO A 300 -2.23 6.56 -7.46
N ALA A 301 -1.84 7.77 -7.84
CA ALA A 301 -1.03 8.63 -6.99
C ALA A 301 -1.87 9.25 -5.88
N ARG A 302 -1.29 9.42 -4.69
CA ARG A 302 -1.86 10.29 -3.66
C ARG A 302 -1.16 11.64 -3.72
N ASP A 303 -1.95 12.68 -3.71
CA ASP A 303 -1.47 14.08 -3.69
C ASP A 303 -2.24 14.84 -2.61
N SER A 304 -2.01 16.12 -2.47
CA SER A 304 -2.68 16.94 -1.48
C SER A 304 -3.24 18.22 -2.06
N VAL A 305 -4.40 18.64 -1.55
CA VAL A 305 -5.02 19.94 -1.83
C VAL A 305 -5.15 20.73 -0.55
N ARG A 306 -4.95 22.05 -0.62
CA ARG A 306 -5.15 22.95 0.52
C ARG A 306 -6.54 23.57 0.47
N ILE A 307 -7.28 23.36 1.55
CA ILE A 307 -8.64 23.88 1.72
C ILE A 307 -8.67 24.85 2.91
N PRO A 308 -9.16 26.10 2.74
CA PRO A 308 -9.32 27.03 3.84
C PRO A 308 -10.55 26.64 4.68
N LEU A 309 -10.32 26.33 5.97
CA LEU A 309 -11.38 25.98 6.91
C LEU A 309 -11.50 27.06 8.00
N PRO A 310 -12.73 27.48 8.35
CA PRO A 310 -12.97 28.31 9.52
C PRO A 310 -12.87 27.46 10.79
N LEU A 311 -11.88 27.74 11.63
CA LEU A 311 -11.64 27.01 12.89
C LEU A 311 -11.83 27.93 14.10
N PRO A 312 -12.42 27.46 15.21
CA PRO A 312 -12.55 28.20 16.45
C PRO A 312 -11.19 28.21 17.20
N ILE A 313 -10.43 29.28 17.06
CA ILE A 313 -9.12 29.42 17.72
C ILE A 313 -9.23 30.55 18.77
N SER A 314 -9.07 30.21 20.04
CA SER A 314 -9.13 31.17 21.16
C SER A 314 -10.36 32.09 21.15
N GLY A 315 -11.53 31.53 20.85
CA GLY A 315 -12.83 32.24 20.83
C GLY A 315 -13.10 33.02 19.54
N ASN A 316 -12.18 33.04 18.58
CA ASN A 316 -12.35 33.67 17.26
C ASN A 316 -12.42 32.65 16.15
N LEU A 317 -13.20 32.93 15.09
CA LEU A 317 -13.22 32.11 13.88
C LEU A 317 -12.06 32.52 12.97
N VAL A 318 -11.05 31.63 12.80
CA VAL A 318 -9.86 31.87 11.99
C VAL A 318 -9.88 30.97 10.76
N ILE A 319 -9.77 31.56 9.58
CA ILE A 319 -9.66 30.79 8.32
C ILE A 319 -8.24 30.24 8.21
N THR A 320 -8.12 28.92 8.30
CA THR A 320 -6.84 28.20 8.31
C THR A 320 -6.74 27.28 7.09
N PRO A 321 -5.70 27.41 6.24
CA PRO A 321 -5.49 26.49 5.12
C PRO A 321 -5.01 25.14 5.65
N LEU A 322 -5.78 24.10 5.45
CA LEU A 322 -5.46 22.72 5.83
C LEU A 322 -5.21 21.86 4.59
N SER A 323 -4.29 20.91 4.69
CA SER A 323 -3.95 19.98 3.60
C SER A 323 -4.74 18.69 3.73
N PHE A 324 -5.43 18.32 2.65
CA PHE A 324 -6.20 17.07 2.55
C PHE A 324 -5.68 16.21 1.40
N PRO A 325 -5.62 14.88 1.56
CA PRO A 325 -5.20 13.99 0.49
C PRO A 325 -6.26 13.92 -0.62
N ILE A 326 -5.80 13.74 -1.84
CA ILE A 326 -6.61 13.44 -3.02
C ILE A 326 -6.01 12.24 -3.76
N ILE A 327 -6.82 11.53 -4.53
CA ILE A 327 -6.41 10.41 -5.36
C ILE A 327 -6.40 10.83 -6.82
N LYS A 328 -5.23 10.73 -7.45
CA LYS A 328 -5.03 10.98 -8.88
C LYS A 328 -4.83 9.65 -9.59
N GLU A 329 -5.73 9.33 -10.48
CA GLU A 329 -5.66 8.15 -11.34
C GLU A 329 -4.42 8.20 -12.23
N ASP A 330 -3.81 7.02 -12.46
CA ASP A 330 -2.72 6.87 -13.41
C ASP A 330 -3.29 6.55 -14.79
N THR A 331 -3.00 7.37 -15.77
CA THR A 331 -3.48 7.22 -17.14
C THR A 331 -2.39 6.83 -18.12
N SER A 332 -1.24 6.37 -17.61
CA SER A 332 -0.08 5.99 -18.45
C SER A 332 -0.31 4.72 -19.26
N THR A 333 -1.27 3.89 -18.85
CA THR A 333 -1.66 2.66 -19.56
C THR A 333 -3.09 2.81 -20.07
N ALA A 334 -3.31 2.56 -21.37
CA ALA A 334 -4.64 2.63 -21.95
C ALA A 334 -5.55 1.52 -21.40
N HIS A 335 -6.81 1.85 -21.11
CA HIS A 335 -7.81 0.87 -20.71
C HIS A 335 -8.17 -0.07 -21.88
N PHE A 336 -8.38 -1.33 -21.55
CA PHE A 336 -8.85 -2.34 -22.51
C PHE A 336 -9.71 -3.37 -21.77
N SER A 337 -10.56 -4.07 -22.52
CA SER A 337 -11.45 -5.10 -21.99
C SER A 337 -11.37 -6.43 -22.76
N GLU A 338 -10.45 -6.53 -23.71
CA GLU A 338 -10.27 -7.70 -24.55
C GLU A 338 -8.82 -7.88 -24.97
N ILE A 339 -8.44 -9.13 -25.22
CA ILE A 339 -7.18 -9.56 -25.82
C ILE A 339 -7.52 -10.58 -26.92
N PHE A 340 -6.50 -11.08 -27.62
CA PHE A 340 -6.70 -12.14 -28.60
C PHE A 340 -6.03 -13.44 -28.10
N LEU A 341 -6.74 -14.55 -28.19
CA LEU A 341 -6.23 -15.90 -27.95
C LEU A 341 -6.31 -16.70 -29.26
N ASN A 342 -5.16 -17.08 -29.78
CA ASN A 342 -5.07 -17.74 -31.10
C ASN A 342 -5.87 -17.00 -32.17
N ASP A 343 -5.65 -15.68 -32.27
CA ASP A 343 -6.31 -14.72 -33.16
C ASP A 343 -7.84 -14.57 -32.97
N LYS A 344 -8.41 -15.15 -31.92
CA LYS A 344 -9.83 -14.97 -31.55
C LYS A 344 -9.94 -13.97 -30.39
N THR A 345 -10.90 -13.07 -30.48
CA THR A 345 -11.18 -12.12 -29.39
C THR A 345 -11.57 -12.84 -28.11
N LEU A 346 -10.88 -12.55 -27.03
CA LEU A 346 -11.17 -13.00 -25.68
C LEU A 346 -11.53 -11.81 -24.80
N LYS A 347 -12.78 -11.74 -24.38
CA LYS A 347 -13.26 -10.71 -23.45
C LYS A 347 -12.71 -10.95 -22.05
N LEU A 348 -12.29 -9.89 -21.41
CA LEU A 348 -11.81 -9.87 -20.05
C LEU A 348 -12.84 -9.23 -19.12
N THR A 349 -12.97 -9.76 -17.91
CA THR A 349 -13.82 -9.20 -16.86
C THR A 349 -12.96 -8.49 -15.83
N ALA A 350 -13.20 -7.20 -15.61
CA ALA A 350 -12.52 -6.44 -14.56
C ALA A 350 -13.03 -6.87 -13.19
N LEU A 351 -12.19 -7.44 -12.34
CA LEU A 351 -12.55 -7.91 -11.00
C LEU A 351 -11.97 -7.04 -9.88
N ASN A 352 -10.98 -6.21 -10.17
CA ASN A 352 -10.40 -5.28 -9.21
C ASN A 352 -10.04 -3.95 -9.89
N SER A 353 -10.23 -2.83 -9.15
CA SER A 353 -9.66 -1.53 -9.47
C SER A 353 -9.05 -0.94 -8.21
N THR A 354 -7.75 -0.78 -8.21
CA THR A 354 -6.99 -0.20 -7.08
C THR A 354 -7.33 1.28 -6.93
N THR A 355 -7.60 1.99 -8.01
CA THR A 355 -8.09 3.38 -7.98
C THR A 355 -9.41 3.49 -7.24
N ALA A 356 -10.39 2.63 -7.53
CA ALA A 356 -11.66 2.62 -6.81
C ALA A 356 -11.48 2.26 -5.33
N MET A 357 -10.65 1.26 -5.01
CA MET A 357 -10.34 0.87 -3.63
C MET A 357 -9.63 1.98 -2.86
N SER A 358 -8.66 2.66 -3.49
CA SER A 358 -7.94 3.79 -2.89
C SER A 358 -8.85 5.00 -2.62
N ARG A 359 -9.75 5.32 -3.56
CA ARG A 359 -10.78 6.35 -3.38
C ARG A 359 -11.76 5.97 -2.28
N ARG A 360 -12.17 4.69 -2.21
CA ARG A 360 -13.02 4.20 -1.14
C ARG A 360 -12.33 4.26 0.22
N ALA A 361 -11.07 3.86 0.33
CA ALA A 361 -10.27 3.99 1.55
C ALA A 361 -10.19 5.45 2.00
N LEU A 362 -9.91 6.35 1.06
CA LEU A 362 -9.85 7.77 1.37
C LEU A 362 -11.22 8.31 1.83
N ARG A 363 -12.32 7.92 1.16
CA ARG A 363 -13.67 8.30 1.54
C ARG A 363 -14.01 7.88 2.97
N ASP A 364 -13.71 6.64 3.32
CA ASP A 364 -13.95 6.07 4.65
C ASP A 364 -13.06 6.71 5.72
N ASP A 365 -11.84 7.15 5.37
CA ASP A 365 -10.88 7.80 6.27
C ASP A 365 -11.06 9.33 6.41
N MET A 366 -11.76 9.98 5.48
CA MET A 366 -11.91 11.45 5.46
C MET A 366 -12.44 12.04 6.77
N PRO A 367 -13.44 11.47 7.46
CA PRO A 367 -13.87 11.99 8.76
C PRO A 367 -12.75 12.05 9.78
N GLY A 368 -11.94 11.00 9.88
CA GLY A 368 -10.78 10.95 10.77
C GLY A 368 -9.65 11.91 10.35
N ILE A 369 -9.43 12.08 9.05
CA ILE A 369 -8.44 13.03 8.53
C ILE A 369 -8.86 14.48 8.88
N ILE A 370 -10.13 14.83 8.66
CA ILE A 370 -10.67 16.15 9.00
C ILE A 370 -10.54 16.41 10.50
N LEU A 371 -10.95 15.46 11.34
CA LEU A 371 -10.86 15.56 12.79
C LEU A 371 -9.40 15.82 13.23
N ARG A 372 -8.49 14.94 12.88
CA ARG A 372 -7.07 15.06 13.28
C ARG A 372 -6.43 16.36 12.80
N THR A 373 -6.69 16.73 11.55
CA THR A 373 -6.10 17.93 10.95
C THR A 373 -6.66 19.20 11.61
N SER A 374 -7.96 19.24 11.91
CA SER A 374 -8.61 20.37 12.57
C SER A 374 -8.16 20.52 14.02
N VAL A 375 -8.14 19.45 14.82
CA VAL A 375 -7.68 19.47 16.22
C VAL A 375 -6.21 19.90 16.31
N ARG A 376 -5.36 19.41 15.41
CA ARG A 376 -3.95 19.80 15.31
C ARG A 376 -3.81 21.30 15.02
N ALA A 377 -4.60 21.81 14.08
CA ALA A 377 -4.55 23.23 13.72
C ALA A 377 -5.05 24.14 14.85
N ILE A 378 -6.13 23.75 15.54
CA ILE A 378 -6.65 24.47 16.72
C ILE A 378 -5.59 24.51 17.82
N SER A 379 -5.01 23.37 18.18
CA SER A 379 -3.96 23.26 19.22
C SER A 379 -2.74 24.14 18.91
N ARG A 380 -2.30 24.16 17.65
CA ARG A 380 -1.18 25.01 17.19
C ARG A 380 -1.56 26.50 17.21
N GLY A 381 -2.76 26.85 16.80
CA GLY A 381 -3.24 28.23 16.83
C GLY A 381 -3.31 28.80 18.24
N VAL A 382 -3.74 27.99 19.22
CA VAL A 382 -3.72 28.38 20.64
C VAL A 382 -2.28 28.56 21.14
N ALA A 383 -1.38 27.63 20.85
CA ALA A 383 0.04 27.74 21.24
C ALA A 383 0.72 28.95 20.58
N GLN A 384 0.46 29.20 19.29
CA GLN A 384 0.99 30.37 18.57
C GLN A 384 0.53 31.68 19.19
N LYS A 385 -0.74 31.77 19.60
CA LYS A 385 -1.26 32.97 20.28
C LYS A 385 -0.54 33.19 21.59
N GLN A 386 -0.35 32.19 22.43
CA GLN A 386 0.39 32.32 23.68
C GLN A 386 1.84 32.80 23.47
N ILE A 387 2.53 32.28 22.44
CA ILE A 387 3.88 32.70 22.09
C ILE A 387 3.86 34.15 21.55
N ASN A 388 2.86 34.51 20.75
CA ASN A 388 2.72 35.86 20.18
C ASN A 388 2.45 36.90 21.25
N ASP A 389 1.70 36.54 22.30
CA ASP A 389 1.42 37.39 23.44
C ASP A 389 2.70 37.68 24.27
N VAL A 390 3.70 36.79 24.23
CA VAL A 390 5.00 36.94 24.89
C VAL A 390 6.06 37.53 23.94
N ASN A 391 6.12 37.08 22.69
CA ASN A 391 7.09 37.56 21.69
C ASN A 391 6.48 37.44 20.25
N PRO A 392 6.04 38.57 19.67
CA PRO A 392 5.37 38.60 18.37
C PRO A 392 6.22 38.03 17.20
N LEU A 393 7.54 38.26 17.20
CA LEU A 393 8.43 37.73 16.15
C LEU A 393 8.60 36.22 16.26
N ALA A 394 8.68 35.68 17.47
CA ALA A 394 8.73 34.25 17.70
C ALA A 394 7.40 33.55 17.29
N GLY A 395 6.26 34.17 17.60
CA GLY A 395 4.94 33.67 17.19
C GLY A 395 4.78 33.65 15.66
N LEU A 396 5.23 34.65 14.96
CA LEU A 396 5.25 34.68 13.49
C LEU A 396 6.14 33.59 12.90
N ALA A 397 7.34 33.39 13.43
CA ALA A 397 8.26 32.35 12.98
C ALA A 397 7.68 30.93 13.17
N VAL A 398 7.02 30.68 14.30
CA VAL A 398 6.32 29.41 14.58
C VAL A 398 5.15 29.21 13.60
N GLY A 399 4.39 30.26 13.32
CA GLY A 399 3.28 30.22 12.36
C GLY A 399 3.73 29.85 10.95
N ILE A 400 4.80 30.49 10.45
CA ILE A 400 5.38 30.19 9.13
C ILE A 400 5.94 28.76 9.11
N ALA A 401 6.69 28.33 10.12
CA ALA A 401 7.25 27.00 10.20
C ALA A 401 6.14 25.92 10.22
N SER A 402 5.04 26.15 10.94
CA SER A 402 3.89 25.24 11.00
C SER A 402 3.19 25.10 9.64
N ALA A 403 2.95 26.21 8.94
CA ALA A 403 2.31 26.21 7.63
C ALA A 403 3.13 25.48 6.55
N VAL A 404 4.47 25.55 6.66
CA VAL A 404 5.38 24.88 5.71
C VAL A 404 5.49 23.39 5.95
N THR A 405 5.37 22.92 7.20
CA THR A 405 5.54 21.50 7.55
C THR A 405 4.27 20.68 7.44
N GLU A 406 3.09 21.30 7.27
CA GLU A 406 1.83 20.62 7.18
C GLU A 406 1.55 20.15 5.75
N GLY A 407 1.50 18.84 5.54
CA GLY A 407 1.12 18.22 4.28
C GLY A 407 0.43 16.89 4.54
N ALA A 408 -0.54 16.55 3.69
CA ALA A 408 -1.16 15.23 3.73
C ALA A 408 -0.14 14.13 3.45
N ASP A 409 -0.37 12.93 3.98
CA ASP A 409 0.43 11.75 3.63
C ASP A 409 0.12 11.33 2.20
N THR A 410 1.12 11.34 1.33
CA THR A 410 1.03 11.00 -0.10
C THR A 410 1.65 9.66 -0.42
N ARG A 411 2.10 8.90 0.59
CA ARG A 411 2.70 7.58 0.40
C ARG A 411 1.63 6.58 0.01
N THR A 412 1.95 5.70 -0.94
CA THR A 412 1.12 4.59 -1.41
C THR A 412 1.98 3.65 -2.26
N TRP A 413 1.62 2.37 -2.36
CA TRP A 413 2.27 1.39 -3.24
C TRP A 413 1.96 1.70 -4.72
N ARG A 414 2.87 2.43 -5.39
CA ARG A 414 2.63 2.95 -6.74
C ARG A 414 2.71 1.90 -7.84
N THR A 415 3.60 0.92 -7.73
CA THR A 415 3.74 -0.12 -8.76
C THR A 415 2.66 -1.21 -8.67
N LEU A 416 1.82 -1.24 -7.63
CA LEU A 416 0.66 -2.13 -7.58
C LEU A 416 -0.20 -1.95 -8.84
N PRO A 417 -0.67 -3.03 -9.50
CA PRO A 417 -1.59 -2.92 -10.63
C PRO A 417 -2.87 -2.15 -10.28
N ASP A 418 -3.32 -1.27 -11.20
CA ASP A 418 -4.61 -0.60 -11.02
C ASP A 418 -5.75 -1.56 -11.32
N ASP A 419 -5.82 -2.07 -12.55
CA ASP A 419 -6.86 -3.01 -12.96
C ASP A 419 -6.37 -4.46 -12.91
N THR A 420 -7.23 -5.35 -12.45
CA THR A 420 -7.07 -6.80 -12.63
C THR A 420 -8.21 -7.34 -13.45
N LEU A 421 -7.88 -7.75 -14.67
CA LEU A 421 -8.79 -8.26 -15.70
C LEU A 421 -8.63 -9.78 -15.81
N VAL A 422 -9.72 -10.51 -15.91
CA VAL A 422 -9.71 -11.98 -15.83
C VAL A 422 -10.56 -12.60 -16.93
N ALA A 423 -10.05 -13.70 -17.50
CA ALA A 423 -10.84 -14.65 -18.28
C ALA A 423 -10.54 -16.08 -17.81
N ARG A 424 -11.53 -16.97 -17.84
CA ARG A 424 -11.37 -18.39 -17.60
C ARG A 424 -11.77 -19.15 -18.86
N VAL A 425 -10.89 -19.99 -19.37
CA VAL A 425 -11.06 -20.70 -20.64
C VAL A 425 -10.59 -22.16 -20.52
N HIS A 426 -11.18 -23.04 -21.32
CA HIS A 426 -10.70 -24.41 -21.47
C HIS A 426 -9.86 -24.51 -22.75
N LEU A 427 -8.62 -24.94 -22.63
CA LEU A 427 -7.65 -25.03 -23.72
C LEU A 427 -7.05 -26.43 -23.82
N SER A 428 -6.85 -26.92 -25.04
CA SER A 428 -6.06 -28.11 -25.26
C SER A 428 -4.63 -27.93 -24.75
N GLN A 429 -3.99 -29.02 -24.36
CA GLN A 429 -2.54 -28.95 -24.04
C GLN A 429 -1.75 -28.62 -25.29
N GLY A 430 -0.71 -27.82 -25.13
CA GLY A 430 0.16 -27.34 -26.23
C GLY A 430 0.49 -25.87 -26.15
N GLU A 431 1.03 -25.35 -27.24
CA GLU A 431 1.37 -23.93 -27.38
C GLU A 431 0.16 -23.10 -27.83
N HIS A 432 -0.07 -22.00 -27.16
CA HIS A 432 -1.10 -21.01 -27.50
C HIS A 432 -0.49 -19.62 -27.60
N GLN A 433 -1.13 -18.72 -28.34
CA GLN A 433 -0.68 -17.36 -28.50
C GLN A 433 -1.72 -16.38 -27.94
N LEU A 434 -1.28 -15.55 -27.02
CA LEU A 434 -2.00 -14.35 -26.58
C LEU A 434 -1.45 -13.14 -27.33
N SER A 435 -2.33 -12.24 -27.77
CA SER A 435 -1.92 -10.96 -28.38
C SER A 435 -2.69 -9.84 -27.72
N LEU A 436 -1.98 -8.78 -27.39
CA LEU A 436 -2.58 -7.56 -26.83
C LEU A 436 -3.10 -6.67 -27.95
N PRO A 437 -4.08 -5.80 -27.67
CA PRO A 437 -4.55 -4.79 -28.63
C PRO A 437 -3.41 -3.90 -29.14
N SER A 438 -3.53 -3.40 -30.36
CA SER A 438 -2.55 -2.50 -30.96
C SER A 438 -2.37 -1.20 -30.18
N SER A 439 -3.39 -0.75 -29.45
CA SER A 439 -3.32 0.39 -28.52
C SER A 439 -2.30 0.18 -27.37
N LEU A 440 -1.95 -1.09 -27.09
CA LEU A 440 -0.94 -1.50 -26.11
C LEU A 440 0.33 -2.06 -26.78
N GLY A 441 0.62 -1.61 -28.01
CA GLY A 441 1.79 -2.02 -28.76
C GLY A 441 1.67 -3.35 -29.49
N GLY A 442 0.55 -4.08 -29.39
CA GLY A 442 0.29 -5.33 -30.12
C GLY A 442 1.27 -6.47 -29.79
N SER A 443 1.83 -6.50 -28.61
CA SER A 443 2.79 -7.53 -28.18
C SER A 443 2.13 -8.91 -28.19
N LYS A 444 2.92 -9.93 -28.56
CA LYS A 444 2.51 -11.33 -28.58
C LYS A 444 3.18 -12.09 -27.44
N VAL A 445 2.42 -12.99 -26.84
CA VAL A 445 2.88 -13.82 -25.73
C VAL A 445 2.57 -15.27 -26.07
N SER A 446 3.60 -16.09 -26.24
CA SER A 446 3.43 -17.54 -26.35
C SER A 446 3.29 -18.13 -24.95
N VAL A 447 2.30 -19.03 -24.79
CA VAL A 447 2.05 -19.70 -23.53
C VAL A 447 1.95 -21.20 -23.77
N LYS A 448 2.66 -21.97 -22.97
CA LYS A 448 2.57 -23.44 -22.96
C LYS A 448 1.56 -23.87 -21.91
N ILE A 449 0.53 -24.60 -22.35
CA ILE A 449 -0.47 -25.21 -21.48
C ILE A 449 -0.16 -26.71 -21.38
N ASP A 450 0.16 -27.18 -20.17
CA ASP A 450 0.60 -28.55 -19.92
C ASP A 450 0.05 -29.17 -18.62
N ARG A 451 -0.90 -28.50 -17.96
CA ARG A 451 -1.48 -28.94 -16.68
C ARG A 451 -2.98 -28.83 -16.67
N PRO A 452 -3.69 -29.69 -15.89
CA PRO A 452 -5.16 -29.65 -15.78
C PRO A 452 -5.71 -28.29 -15.34
N TYR A 453 -5.04 -27.60 -14.40
CA TYR A 453 -5.30 -26.23 -13.96
C TYR A 453 -4.03 -25.39 -14.12
N GLN A 454 -4.16 -24.23 -14.71
CA GLN A 454 -3.02 -23.35 -14.94
C GLN A 454 -3.42 -21.87 -14.87
N VAL A 455 -2.56 -21.04 -14.25
CA VAL A 455 -2.73 -19.59 -14.20
C VAL A 455 -1.74 -18.95 -15.14
N VAL A 456 -2.24 -18.14 -16.07
CA VAL A 456 -1.46 -17.31 -16.99
C VAL A 456 -1.54 -15.87 -16.51
N SER A 457 -0.45 -15.33 -15.99
CA SER A 457 -0.41 -14.00 -15.42
C SER A 457 0.43 -13.06 -16.29
N LEU A 458 -0.20 -11.98 -16.77
CA LEU A 458 0.43 -10.93 -17.55
C LEU A 458 0.40 -9.61 -16.76
N ARG A 459 1.46 -8.81 -16.85
CA ARG A 459 1.55 -7.46 -16.32
C ARG A 459 1.71 -6.49 -17.48
N VAL A 460 0.89 -5.43 -17.53
CA VAL A 460 0.92 -4.41 -18.56
C VAL A 460 1.14 -3.04 -17.92
N VAL A 461 2.20 -2.33 -18.30
CA VAL A 461 2.48 -0.96 -17.86
C VAL A 461 2.87 -0.12 -19.07
N GLY A 462 2.14 0.96 -19.32
CA GLY A 462 2.26 1.68 -20.59
C GLY A 462 1.98 0.73 -21.76
N ASN A 463 2.95 0.60 -22.65
CA ASN A 463 2.90 -0.33 -23.79
C ASN A 463 3.79 -1.58 -23.57
N GLN A 464 4.30 -1.78 -22.35
CA GLN A 464 5.15 -2.92 -22.05
C GLN A 464 4.33 -4.06 -21.44
N VAL A 465 4.66 -5.28 -21.87
CA VAL A 465 4.08 -6.52 -21.36
C VAL A 465 5.17 -7.33 -20.68
N TYR A 466 4.89 -7.76 -19.48
CA TYR A 466 5.78 -8.58 -18.67
C TYR A 466 5.15 -9.94 -18.43
N ALA A 467 5.92 -10.99 -18.59
CA ALA A 467 5.46 -12.35 -18.37
C ALA A 467 5.55 -12.71 -16.87
N GLY A 468 4.44 -13.12 -16.30
CA GLY A 468 4.35 -13.51 -14.89
C GLY A 468 4.77 -14.95 -14.60
N GLY A 469 5.60 -15.60 -15.42
CA GLY A 469 6.01 -16.97 -15.15
C GLY A 469 6.86 -17.62 -16.25
N PRO A 470 7.51 -18.75 -15.96
CA PRO A 470 8.45 -19.40 -16.86
C PRO A 470 7.82 -20.03 -18.12
N ALA A 471 6.50 -20.28 -18.08
CA ALA A 471 5.75 -20.82 -19.22
C ALA A 471 5.40 -19.76 -20.28
N LEU A 472 5.81 -18.50 -20.09
CA LEU A 472 5.43 -17.36 -20.91
C LEU A 472 6.64 -16.76 -21.60
N HIS A 473 6.52 -16.54 -22.93
CA HIS A 473 7.55 -15.85 -23.72
C HIS A 473 6.93 -14.66 -24.43
N VAL A 474 7.41 -13.45 -24.09
CA VAL A 474 6.94 -12.21 -24.68
C VAL A 474 7.80 -11.91 -25.92
N THR A 475 7.14 -11.75 -27.07
CA THR A 475 7.76 -11.25 -28.29
C THR A 475 7.30 -9.81 -28.50
N PRO A 476 8.21 -8.81 -28.42
CA PRO A 476 7.86 -7.41 -28.65
C PRO A 476 7.31 -7.20 -30.07
N SER A 477 6.42 -6.23 -30.23
CA SER A 477 5.97 -5.84 -31.56
C SER A 477 7.13 -5.24 -32.39
N ALA A 478 7.05 -5.33 -33.71
CA ALA A 478 8.08 -4.79 -34.62
C ALA A 478 8.37 -3.31 -34.38
N SER A 479 7.38 -2.51 -33.97
CA SER A 479 7.55 -1.10 -33.62
C SER A 479 8.36 -0.88 -32.33
N ALA A 480 8.20 -1.72 -31.32
CA ALA A 480 8.96 -1.65 -30.08
C ALA A 480 10.41 -2.14 -30.28
N ALA A 481 10.62 -3.15 -31.14
CA ALA A 481 11.94 -3.64 -31.50
C ALA A 481 12.76 -2.59 -32.27
N ALA A 482 12.16 -1.79 -33.13
CA ALA A 482 12.83 -0.72 -33.87
C ALA A 482 13.32 0.42 -32.97
N VAL A 483 12.63 0.73 -31.88
CA VAL A 483 13.05 1.75 -30.90
C VAL A 483 14.18 1.24 -30.00
N ALA A 484 14.21 -0.05 -29.70
CA ALA A 484 15.27 -0.68 -28.91
C ALA A 484 16.59 -0.84 -29.67
N SER A 485 16.55 -0.96 -31.00
CA SER A 485 17.74 -1.06 -31.87
C SER A 485 18.39 0.30 -32.23
N LEU A 486 17.74 1.41 -31.84
CA LEU A 486 18.23 2.80 -32.10
C LEU A 486 18.86 3.42 -30.83
N LYS A 487 18.95 2.69 -29.72
CA LYS A 487 19.64 3.07 -28.49
C LYS A 487 20.87 2.18 -28.26
#